data_160b6d04f4b50390cb11677b88e9a4b6
#
_entry.id   160b6d04f4b50390cb11677b88e9a4b6
#
_cell.length_a   1.000
_cell.length_b   1.000
_cell.length_c   1.000
_cell.angle_alpha   90.00
_cell.angle_beta   90.00
_cell.angle_gamma   90.00
#
_symmetry.space_group_name_H-M   'P 1'
#
loop_
_entity.id
_entity.type
_entity.pdbx_description
1 polymer ?
#
loop_
_entity_poly.entity_id
_entity_poly.type
_entity_poly.pdbx_seq_one_letter_code
_entity_poly.pdbx_strand_id
1 'polypeptide(L)'
;MPELTPAQREQSFAEVELGFDNEEAMNEAARCLECGCQANTDCALRDYSTEYHAEQHFDVSVDVSSASVIGHQDWLDLRAKDLRHKYEVDRSSEFIEFDANRCISCGQCIQACREQAVHGVLSFVSDKNGRPALRPDDRPRFRSDEKGASCSGLTLMGDSKCVQCGACVQACPTGAMVDSRDRSQGRTEHLKAVDTICTYCGVGCKLTMFVDEQQNKIRYVKGADSPVNQGMLCVKGRFGFDFISSEERLTTPLIRKDGWLQPASWDEAIQLVASKLSTIKQDFGSNAMAGFSSAKTTNEDNYAFQKFIRRELGTNNVDHCARLCHASSVTGLEASLGSGAMTNDIPSIKHSDVIFIIGSDTTSAHPIIASHIKQAIRHHGARLIVADPKRVDMAEHAELYLAHRPGTDVMLLNGVMQQIIKNGWYDQEYIEERVDGFDTLLQEVMSPAYNLDKVELVTGVKADDIFAMARMIGTAKRTAVYYSMGITQHTTGHDNVRSIANLQLLCGNIGIEGGGINPLRGQSNVQGACDMGALPNCYPGYQKCITRLFVRNSRLSGMRRTYLLSKGLP
;
A
#
# COMPACT_ATOMS: atom_id res chain seq x y z
N MET A 1 37.83 8.30 -17.40
CA MET A 1 39.01 8.70 -16.61
C MET A 1 40.22 7.99 -17.22
N PRO A 2 41.34 8.65 -17.44
CA PRO A 2 42.52 8.00 -18.00
C PRO A 2 43.06 6.92 -17.07
N GLU A 3 43.49 5.81 -17.66
CA GLU A 3 44.05 4.68 -16.93
C GLU A 3 45.41 4.27 -17.50
N LEU A 4 46.23 3.68 -16.66
CA LEU A 4 47.46 3.04 -17.12
C LEU A 4 47.12 1.93 -18.11
N THR A 5 47.85 1.86 -19.22
CA THR A 5 47.71 0.76 -20.17
C THR A 5 48.09 -0.59 -19.53
N PRO A 6 47.62 -1.74 -20.02
CA PRO A 6 47.99 -3.01 -19.50
C PRO A 6 49.52 -3.26 -19.37
N ALA A 7 50.28 -2.79 -20.38
CA ALA A 7 51.74 -2.89 -20.37
C ALA A 7 52.40 -2.02 -19.29
N GLN A 8 51.83 -0.88 -18.94
CA GLN A 8 52.31 -0.02 -17.84
C GLN A 8 51.93 -0.62 -16.47
N ARG A 9 50.78 -1.27 -16.36
CA ARG A 9 50.34 -1.95 -15.13
C ARG A 9 51.26 -3.14 -14.76
N GLU A 10 51.82 -3.82 -15.77
CA GLU A 10 52.75 -4.94 -15.54
C GLU A 10 54.13 -4.47 -15.04
N GLN A 11 54.48 -3.21 -15.23
CA GLN A 11 55.80 -2.66 -14.94
C GLN A 11 55.85 -1.80 -13.67
N SER A 12 54.73 -1.49 -13.05
CA SER A 12 54.71 -0.63 -11.88
C SER A 12 53.56 -0.93 -10.93
N PHE A 13 53.71 -0.55 -9.67
CA PHE A 13 52.66 -0.52 -8.66
C PHE A 13 52.05 0.88 -8.52
N ALA A 14 52.15 1.72 -9.57
CA ALA A 14 51.52 3.04 -9.60
C ALA A 14 49.98 2.89 -9.63
N GLU A 15 49.29 3.95 -9.20
CA GLU A 15 47.83 4.04 -9.26
C GLU A 15 47.35 3.80 -10.68
N VAL A 16 46.42 2.90 -10.88
CA VAL A 16 45.94 2.49 -12.20
C VAL A 16 45.04 3.59 -12.82
N GLU A 17 44.20 4.22 -12.01
CA GLU A 17 43.33 5.30 -12.39
C GLU A 17 44.08 6.63 -12.16
N LEU A 18 44.46 7.30 -13.23
CA LEU A 18 45.33 8.50 -13.18
C LEU A 18 44.60 9.78 -12.75
N GLY A 19 43.27 9.72 -12.61
CA GLY A 19 42.45 10.91 -12.40
C GLY A 19 42.32 11.74 -13.70
N PHE A 20 41.71 12.90 -13.57
CA PHE A 20 41.61 13.87 -14.65
C PHE A 20 42.62 14.99 -14.44
N ASP A 21 43.27 15.44 -15.52
CA ASP A 21 43.91 16.74 -15.50
C ASP A 21 42.83 17.86 -15.54
N ASN A 22 43.25 19.12 -15.46
CA ASN A 22 42.35 20.26 -15.44
C ASN A 22 41.48 20.37 -16.72
N GLU A 23 42.06 20.08 -17.89
CA GLU A 23 41.35 20.14 -19.16
C GLU A 23 40.37 18.98 -19.32
N GLU A 24 40.79 17.77 -18.98
CA GLU A 24 39.95 16.58 -18.97
C GLU A 24 38.77 16.71 -17.98
N ALA A 25 39.05 17.23 -16.77
CA ALA A 25 38.02 17.50 -15.77
C ALA A 25 36.99 18.53 -16.24
N MET A 26 37.43 19.55 -16.94
CA MET A 26 36.55 20.55 -17.54
C MET A 26 35.70 20.00 -18.67
N ASN A 27 36.30 19.17 -19.53
CA ASN A 27 35.58 18.52 -20.62
C ASN A 27 34.51 17.55 -20.08
N GLU A 28 34.83 16.79 -19.05
CA GLU A 28 33.86 15.89 -18.40
C GLU A 28 32.77 16.68 -17.64
N ALA A 29 33.15 17.79 -16.99
CA ALA A 29 32.17 18.67 -16.36
C ALA A 29 31.22 19.33 -17.37
N ALA A 30 31.68 19.62 -18.58
CA ALA A 30 30.86 20.17 -19.66
C ALA A 30 29.79 19.16 -20.14
N ARG A 31 30.05 17.86 -20.03
CA ARG A 31 29.08 16.78 -20.32
C ARG A 31 28.14 16.50 -19.17
N CYS A 32 28.35 17.07 -17.99
CA CYS A 32 27.57 16.81 -16.80
C CYS A 32 26.12 17.28 -16.97
N LEU A 33 25.16 16.39 -16.84
CA LEU A 33 23.72 16.67 -16.93
C LEU A 33 23.16 17.30 -15.65
N GLU A 34 23.98 17.53 -14.63
CA GLU A 34 23.59 18.10 -13.31
C GLU A 34 22.36 17.42 -12.70
N CYS A 35 22.20 16.12 -12.93
CA CYS A 35 20.96 15.40 -12.62
C CYS A 35 20.67 15.27 -11.13
N GLY A 36 21.60 15.53 -10.22
CA GLY A 36 21.38 15.48 -8.78
C GLY A 36 20.92 14.11 -8.22
N CYS A 37 20.84 13.10 -9.08
CA CYS A 37 20.51 11.74 -8.70
C CYS A 37 21.69 11.07 -8.01
N GLN A 38 21.41 10.22 -7.04
CA GLN A 38 22.41 9.46 -6.28
C GLN A 38 22.75 8.10 -6.93
N ALA A 39 21.94 7.63 -7.89
CA ALA A 39 22.11 6.33 -8.55
C ALA A 39 23.15 6.43 -9.67
N ASN A 40 24.44 6.38 -9.33
CA ASN A 40 25.55 6.52 -10.28
C ASN A 40 26.06 5.18 -10.85
N THR A 41 25.64 4.04 -10.30
CA THR A 41 26.07 2.71 -10.73
C THR A 41 25.19 2.07 -11.81
N ASP A 42 23.90 2.44 -11.87
CA ASP A 42 22.90 1.89 -12.80
C ASP A 42 22.03 2.98 -13.47
N CYS A 43 22.65 4.09 -13.80
CA CYS A 43 21.95 5.24 -14.36
C CYS A 43 21.78 5.10 -15.89
N ALA A 44 20.59 4.69 -16.34
CA ALA A 44 20.25 4.58 -17.76
C ALA A 44 20.42 5.90 -18.53
N LEU A 45 20.21 7.06 -17.88
CA LEU A 45 20.43 8.37 -18.51
C LEU A 45 21.90 8.59 -18.83
N ARG A 46 22.80 8.25 -17.90
CA ARG A 46 24.25 8.32 -18.13
C ARG A 46 24.67 7.36 -19.24
N ASP A 47 24.19 6.13 -19.20
CA ASP A 47 24.56 5.11 -20.18
C ASP A 47 24.13 5.53 -21.58
N TYR A 48 22.88 5.98 -21.75
CA TYR A 48 22.38 6.47 -23.04
C TYR A 48 23.05 7.79 -23.47
N SER A 49 23.31 8.73 -22.55
CA SER A 49 24.02 9.96 -22.91
C SER A 49 25.44 9.67 -23.40
N THR A 50 26.08 8.65 -22.86
CA THR A 50 27.39 8.20 -23.32
C THR A 50 27.31 7.47 -24.66
N GLU A 51 26.37 6.53 -24.80
CA GLU A 51 26.14 5.75 -26.04
C GLU A 51 25.82 6.65 -27.24
N TYR A 52 24.96 7.64 -27.04
CA TYR A 52 24.50 8.53 -28.10
C TYR A 52 25.32 9.84 -28.18
N HIS A 53 26.42 9.96 -27.45
CA HIS A 53 27.26 11.18 -27.41
C HIS A 53 26.46 12.46 -27.15
N ALA A 54 25.46 12.37 -26.25
CA ALA A 54 24.58 13.48 -25.94
C ALA A 54 25.36 14.61 -25.25
N GLU A 55 25.28 15.80 -25.80
CA GLU A 55 25.85 17.00 -25.22
C GLU A 55 24.75 17.92 -24.71
N GLN A 56 25.00 18.56 -23.57
CA GLN A 56 24.07 19.53 -23.03
C GLN A 56 24.30 20.88 -23.75
N HIS A 57 23.41 21.21 -24.66
CA HIS A 57 23.40 22.54 -25.26
C HIS A 57 22.68 23.52 -24.32
N PHE A 58 23.44 24.38 -23.70
CA PHE A 58 22.89 25.56 -23.05
C PHE A 58 22.61 26.61 -24.15
N ASP A 59 21.35 27.03 -24.29
CA ASP A 59 20.96 28.17 -25.13
C ASP A 59 21.46 29.48 -24.49
N VAL A 60 22.76 29.60 -24.35
CA VAL A 60 23.44 30.84 -24.06
C VAL A 60 23.98 31.32 -25.40
N SER A 61 23.34 32.28 -26.00
CA SER A 61 23.92 33.07 -27.08
C SER A 61 25.06 33.92 -26.53
N VAL A 62 26.09 33.26 -26.01
CA VAL A 62 27.36 33.90 -25.75
C VAL A 62 28.08 33.88 -27.10
N ASP A 63 28.30 35.04 -27.66
CA ASP A 63 29.12 35.19 -28.83
C ASP A 63 30.53 34.65 -28.52
N VAL A 64 30.78 33.41 -28.92
CA VAL A 64 32.03 32.68 -28.63
C VAL A 64 33.24 33.33 -29.32
N SER A 65 33.00 34.26 -30.26
CA SER A 65 34.06 35.03 -30.90
C SER A 65 34.78 35.98 -29.93
N SER A 66 34.16 36.30 -28.78
CA SER A 66 34.74 37.11 -27.71
C SER A 66 35.35 36.30 -26.56
N ALA A 67 35.21 34.96 -26.56
CA ALA A 67 35.64 34.09 -25.48
C ALA A 67 37.16 34.00 -25.26
N SER A 68 37.95 34.51 -26.17
CA SER A 68 39.44 34.60 -26.03
C SER A 68 39.90 35.63 -25.00
N VAL A 69 39.00 36.42 -24.42
CA VAL A 69 39.33 37.51 -23.48
C VAL A 69 38.77 37.28 -22.07
N ILE A 70 37.85 36.31 -21.89
CA ILE A 70 37.27 36.05 -20.59
C ILE A 70 38.12 35.01 -19.87
N GLY A 71 38.70 35.39 -18.73
CA GLY A 71 39.47 34.47 -17.88
C GLY A 71 38.60 33.32 -17.41
N HIS A 72 39.23 32.16 -17.23
CA HIS A 72 38.55 30.92 -16.76
C HIS A 72 37.64 31.13 -15.54
N GLN A 73 38.04 32.01 -14.62
CA GLN A 73 37.27 32.33 -13.41
C GLN A 73 35.99 33.11 -13.73
N ASP A 74 36.06 34.04 -14.70
CA ASP A 74 34.90 34.84 -15.12
C ASP A 74 33.85 33.97 -15.84
N TRP A 75 34.29 32.92 -16.55
CA TRP A 75 33.41 31.96 -17.19
C TRP A 75 32.70 31.07 -16.17
N LEU A 76 33.40 30.61 -15.14
CA LEU A 76 32.80 29.86 -14.01
C LEU A 76 31.80 30.72 -13.23
N ASP A 77 32.11 32.02 -13.04
CA ASP A 77 31.25 32.98 -12.35
C ASP A 77 30.00 33.34 -13.15
N LEU A 78 30.12 33.45 -14.48
CA LEU A 78 28.98 33.64 -15.38
C LEU A 78 28.06 32.42 -15.39
N ARG A 79 28.62 31.21 -15.45
CA ARG A 79 27.86 29.97 -15.33
C ARG A 79 27.19 29.80 -13.96
N ALA A 80 27.86 30.24 -12.90
CA ALA A 80 27.33 30.14 -11.55
C ALA A 80 26.20 31.14 -11.28
N LYS A 81 26.22 32.32 -11.90
CA LYS A 81 25.26 33.39 -11.62
C LYS A 81 23.95 33.30 -12.40
N ASP A 82 23.97 32.85 -13.65
CA ASP A 82 22.81 33.02 -14.55
C ASP A 82 22.00 31.75 -14.84
N LEU A 83 22.51 30.54 -14.59
CA LEU A 83 21.87 29.32 -15.08
C LEU A 83 21.37 28.35 -13.98
N ARG A 84 21.88 28.43 -12.77
CA ARG A 84 21.62 27.39 -11.75
C ARG A 84 20.34 27.55 -10.94
N HIS A 85 19.74 28.74 -10.91
CA HIS A 85 18.56 29.03 -10.08
C HIS A 85 17.55 29.96 -10.76
N LYS A 86 17.23 29.67 -12.03
CA LYS A 86 16.25 30.47 -12.78
C LYS A 86 14.82 30.31 -12.23
N TYR A 87 14.54 29.16 -11.59
CA TYR A 87 13.22 28.82 -11.06
C TYR A 87 13.32 28.57 -9.57
N GLU A 88 12.31 29.01 -8.84
CA GLU A 88 12.15 28.65 -7.44
C GLU A 88 11.84 27.16 -7.31
N VAL A 89 12.40 26.53 -6.27
CA VAL A 89 12.14 25.14 -5.96
C VAL A 89 10.79 25.05 -5.25
N ASP A 90 9.87 24.23 -5.78
CA ASP A 90 8.59 23.95 -5.14
C ASP A 90 8.79 23.01 -3.94
N ARG A 91 8.53 23.53 -2.73
CA ARG A 91 8.57 22.85 -1.44
C ARG A 91 7.22 22.87 -0.75
N SER A 92 6.15 23.06 -1.48
CA SER A 92 4.80 23.11 -0.92
C SER A 92 4.28 21.76 -0.44
N SER A 93 4.81 20.66 -0.98
CA SER A 93 4.51 19.31 -0.51
C SER A 93 5.41 18.93 0.67
N GLU A 94 4.83 18.23 1.66
CA GLU A 94 5.58 17.77 2.83
C GLU A 94 6.69 16.77 2.49
N PHE A 95 6.45 15.88 1.50
CA PHE A 95 7.34 14.77 1.20
C PHE A 95 8.02 14.87 -0.15
N ILE A 96 7.57 15.72 -1.06
CA ILE A 96 8.08 15.79 -2.42
C ILE A 96 8.51 17.22 -2.73
N GLU A 97 9.75 17.36 -3.15
CA GLU A 97 10.29 18.61 -3.64
C GLU A 97 10.48 18.54 -5.17
N PHE A 98 10.15 19.62 -5.85
CA PHE A 98 10.36 19.75 -7.29
C PHE A 98 11.29 20.93 -7.62
N ASP A 99 12.41 20.62 -8.26
CA ASP A 99 13.39 21.58 -8.78
C ASP A 99 13.32 21.63 -10.32
N ALA A 100 12.64 22.65 -10.83
CA ALA A 100 12.50 22.84 -12.28
C ALA A 100 13.83 23.09 -12.99
N ASN A 101 14.88 23.55 -12.28
CA ASN A 101 16.20 23.77 -12.86
C ASN A 101 16.90 22.45 -13.27
N ARG A 102 16.49 21.32 -12.69
CA ARG A 102 17.00 19.98 -13.00
C ARG A 102 16.11 19.19 -13.95
N CYS A 103 14.98 19.76 -14.35
CA CYS A 103 13.99 19.04 -15.15
C CYS A 103 14.37 19.08 -16.64
N ILE A 104 14.53 17.91 -17.25
CA ILE A 104 14.79 17.74 -18.70
C ILE A 104 13.52 17.52 -19.52
N SER A 105 12.35 17.71 -18.94
CA SER A 105 11.05 17.59 -19.61
C SER A 105 10.77 16.20 -20.23
N CYS A 106 11.35 15.12 -19.70
CA CYS A 106 11.21 13.76 -20.25
C CYS A 106 9.81 13.14 -20.06
N GLY A 107 8.95 13.69 -19.20
CA GLY A 107 7.59 13.21 -18.98
C GLY A 107 7.44 11.94 -18.13
N GLN A 108 8.53 11.32 -17.68
CA GLN A 108 8.49 10.07 -16.90
C GLN A 108 7.64 10.18 -15.61
N CYS A 109 7.75 11.29 -14.90
CA CYS A 109 6.96 11.54 -13.69
C CYS A 109 5.45 11.66 -13.99
N ILE A 110 5.09 12.27 -15.14
CA ILE A 110 3.71 12.38 -15.62
C ILE A 110 3.16 10.99 -15.96
N GLN A 111 3.95 10.20 -16.69
CA GLN A 111 3.60 8.83 -17.06
C GLN A 111 3.38 7.97 -15.81
N ALA A 112 4.31 8.00 -14.86
CA ALA A 112 4.20 7.26 -13.60
C ALA A 112 2.96 7.67 -12.80
N CYS A 113 2.64 8.97 -12.74
CA CYS A 113 1.46 9.47 -12.05
C CYS A 113 0.16 9.11 -12.77
N ARG A 114 0.14 9.17 -14.11
CA ARG A 114 -1.08 9.03 -14.92
C ARG A 114 -1.41 7.59 -15.28
N GLU A 115 -0.41 6.80 -15.64
CA GLU A 115 -0.65 5.44 -16.19
C GLU A 115 -0.37 4.34 -15.16
N GLN A 116 0.67 4.50 -14.34
CA GLN A 116 1.05 3.49 -13.35
C GLN A 116 0.27 3.66 -12.03
N ALA A 117 0.36 4.84 -11.40
CA ALA A 117 -0.34 5.11 -10.14
C ALA A 117 -1.82 5.49 -10.33
N VAL A 118 -2.18 5.90 -11.54
CA VAL A 118 -3.54 6.31 -11.97
C VAL A 118 -4.14 7.42 -11.10
N HIS A 119 -3.31 8.43 -10.76
CA HIS A 119 -3.78 9.64 -10.06
C HIS A 119 -3.97 10.82 -11.01
N GLY A 120 -3.15 10.92 -12.09
CA GLY A 120 -3.31 11.92 -13.13
C GLY A 120 -3.14 13.37 -12.69
N VAL A 121 -2.43 13.60 -11.58
CA VAL A 121 -2.25 14.93 -10.98
C VAL A 121 -1.23 15.77 -11.75
N LEU A 122 -0.22 15.11 -12.34
CA LEU A 122 0.85 15.77 -13.06
C LEU A 122 0.55 15.86 -14.56
N SER A 123 0.77 17.03 -15.16
CA SER A 123 0.63 17.25 -16.60
C SER A 123 1.63 18.30 -17.09
N PHE A 124 1.95 18.27 -18.38
CA PHE A 124 2.63 19.41 -19.01
C PHE A 124 1.67 20.58 -19.16
N VAL A 125 2.19 21.80 -19.07
CA VAL A 125 1.44 22.99 -19.47
C VAL A 125 1.49 23.09 -20.99
N SER A 126 0.36 23.26 -21.62
CA SER A 126 0.28 23.52 -23.06
C SER A 126 0.38 25.02 -23.35
N ASP A 127 0.99 25.39 -24.48
CA ASP A 127 0.92 26.74 -25.00
C ASP A 127 -0.52 27.09 -25.46
N LYS A 128 -0.73 28.34 -25.91
CA LYS A 128 -2.03 28.83 -26.41
C LYS A 128 -2.61 28.01 -27.57
N ASN A 129 -1.79 27.17 -28.21
CA ASN A 129 -2.14 26.34 -29.35
C ASN A 129 -2.26 24.84 -28.99
N GLY A 130 -2.22 24.48 -27.69
CA GLY A 130 -2.31 23.10 -27.23
C GLY A 130 -1.02 22.27 -27.43
N ARG A 131 0.11 22.89 -27.77
CA ARG A 131 1.40 22.21 -27.93
C ARG A 131 2.14 22.19 -26.60
N PRO A 132 2.87 21.10 -26.26
CA PRO A 132 3.77 21.11 -25.13
C PRO A 132 4.74 22.27 -25.27
N ALA A 133 4.72 23.21 -24.34
CA ALA A 133 5.56 24.38 -24.42
C ALA A 133 7.00 24.03 -24.02
N LEU A 134 7.92 24.18 -24.95
CA LEU A 134 9.37 23.93 -24.79
C LEU A 134 10.19 25.22 -24.87
N ARG A 135 9.66 26.36 -24.43
CA ARG A 135 10.43 27.61 -24.39
C ARG A 135 11.12 27.79 -23.04
N PRO A 136 12.22 28.55 -22.98
CA PRO A 136 12.94 28.86 -21.75
C PRO A 136 12.04 29.42 -20.63
N ASP A 137 10.99 30.16 -21.00
CA ASP A 137 9.96 30.67 -20.09
C ASP A 137 8.81 29.69 -19.83
N ASP A 138 8.79 28.55 -20.54
CA ASP A 138 7.70 27.57 -20.62
C ASP A 138 8.15 26.18 -20.18
N ARG A 139 9.10 26.06 -19.26
CA ARG A 139 9.46 24.77 -18.68
C ARG A 139 8.22 24.12 -18.04
N PRO A 140 8.15 22.77 -17.99
CA PRO A 140 6.97 22.09 -17.52
C PRO A 140 6.59 22.58 -16.13
N ARG A 141 5.46 23.25 -16.06
CA ARG A 141 4.80 23.60 -14.83
C ARG A 141 3.81 22.47 -14.55
N PHE A 142 3.88 21.88 -13.39
CA PHE A 142 2.90 20.87 -13.01
C PHE A 142 1.57 21.55 -12.72
N ARG A 143 0.52 21.08 -13.36
CA ARG A 143 -0.83 21.57 -13.15
C ARG A 143 -1.59 20.54 -12.33
N SER A 144 -2.13 20.93 -11.21
CA SER A 144 -3.13 20.16 -10.50
C SER A 144 -4.48 20.73 -10.87
N ASP A 145 -5.33 19.90 -11.43
CA ASP A 145 -6.78 19.96 -11.56
C ASP A 145 -7.40 20.30 -12.92
N GLU A 146 -8.64 19.80 -13.08
CA GLU A 146 -9.47 19.91 -14.26
C GLU A 146 -10.23 21.24 -14.41
N LYS A 147 -10.01 22.23 -13.53
CA LYS A 147 -10.74 23.51 -13.59
C LYS A 147 -9.83 24.63 -14.06
N GLY A 148 -9.94 24.95 -15.34
CA GLY A 148 -9.45 26.07 -16.08
C GLY A 148 -8.97 27.32 -15.33
N ALA A 149 -7.88 27.21 -14.57
CA ALA A 149 -7.21 28.35 -14.01
C ALA A 149 -6.26 28.96 -15.04
N SER A 150 -6.34 30.26 -15.21
CA SER A 150 -5.53 31.05 -16.12
C SER A 150 -4.02 30.85 -15.91
N CYS A 151 -3.27 30.94 -16.99
CA CYS A 151 -1.82 30.72 -17.11
C CYS A 151 -0.89 31.57 -16.22
N SER A 152 -1.35 32.15 -15.13
CA SER A 152 -0.59 33.06 -14.26
C SER A 152 -0.29 32.54 -12.85
N GLY A 153 -0.71 31.32 -12.50
CA GLY A 153 -0.46 30.73 -11.18
C GLY A 153 0.20 29.35 -11.27
N LEU A 154 1.39 29.19 -10.72
CA LEU A 154 1.97 27.91 -10.36
C LEU A 154 1.02 27.26 -9.32
N THR A 155 0.34 26.17 -9.69
CA THR A 155 -0.27 25.35 -8.65
C THR A 155 0.84 24.53 -8.03
N LEU A 156 1.21 24.86 -6.82
CA LEU A 156 2.21 24.16 -6.03
C LEU A 156 1.74 22.72 -5.78
N MET A 157 2.66 21.76 -5.66
CA MET A 157 2.31 20.37 -5.41
C MET A 157 1.48 20.19 -4.13
N GLY A 158 1.73 21.01 -3.10
CA GLY A 158 0.97 21.01 -1.85
C GLY A 158 -0.50 21.40 -2.00
N ASP A 159 -0.83 22.23 -2.97
CA ASP A 159 -2.21 22.68 -3.26
C ASP A 159 -2.95 21.74 -4.21
N SER A 160 -2.30 20.67 -4.65
CA SER A 160 -2.85 19.70 -5.57
C SER A 160 -3.62 18.58 -4.87
N LYS A 161 -4.44 17.82 -5.61
CA LYS A 161 -5.03 16.54 -5.15
C LYS A 161 -3.99 15.40 -5.08
N CYS A 162 -2.71 15.71 -4.93
CA CYS A 162 -1.64 14.74 -4.87
C CYS A 162 -1.74 13.90 -3.59
N VAL A 163 -1.76 12.58 -3.75
CA VAL A 163 -1.76 11.62 -2.63
C VAL A 163 -0.35 11.30 -2.12
N GLN A 164 0.65 12.00 -2.61
CA GLN A 164 2.06 11.93 -2.19
C GLN A 164 2.64 10.49 -2.24
N CYS A 165 2.25 9.70 -3.25
CA CYS A 165 2.71 8.31 -3.39
C CYS A 165 4.20 8.19 -3.78
N GLY A 166 4.82 9.26 -4.28
CA GLY A 166 6.22 9.30 -4.69
C GLY A 166 6.55 8.51 -5.96
N ALA A 167 5.56 8.12 -6.76
CA ALA A 167 5.81 7.47 -8.06
C ALA A 167 6.64 8.38 -8.99
N CYS A 168 6.37 9.69 -8.97
CA CYS A 168 7.12 10.70 -9.70
C CYS A 168 8.59 10.82 -9.24
N VAL A 169 8.84 10.67 -7.93
CA VAL A 169 10.19 10.67 -7.35
C VAL A 169 10.98 9.46 -7.86
N GLN A 170 10.37 8.28 -7.83
CA GLN A 170 11.03 7.05 -8.30
C GLN A 170 11.28 7.04 -9.81
N ALA A 171 10.43 7.69 -10.59
CA ALA A 171 10.52 7.73 -12.04
C ALA A 171 11.42 8.85 -12.58
N CYS A 172 11.80 9.85 -11.75
CA CYS A 172 12.58 10.99 -12.21
C CYS A 172 14.05 10.62 -12.41
N PRO A 173 14.59 10.73 -13.66
CA PRO A 173 15.97 10.33 -13.93
C PRO A 173 16.99 11.38 -13.52
N THR A 174 16.57 12.63 -13.28
CA THR A 174 17.49 13.76 -13.06
C THR A 174 17.47 14.31 -11.63
N GLY A 175 16.67 13.73 -10.73
CA GLY A 175 16.49 14.26 -9.39
C GLY A 175 15.80 15.64 -9.35
N ALA A 176 15.04 15.98 -10.39
CA ALA A 176 14.14 17.13 -10.36
C ALA A 176 12.96 16.91 -9.40
N MET A 177 12.53 15.67 -9.21
CA MET A 177 11.59 15.23 -8.18
C MET A 177 12.35 14.41 -7.14
N VAL A 178 12.38 14.85 -5.90
CA VAL A 178 13.11 14.19 -4.82
C VAL A 178 12.26 14.10 -3.55
N ASP A 179 12.61 13.14 -2.68
CA ASP A 179 12.16 13.15 -1.29
C ASP A 179 12.73 14.38 -0.58
N SER A 180 11.88 15.24 -0.04
CA SER A 180 12.28 16.49 0.62
C SER A 180 13.25 16.28 1.79
N ARG A 181 13.28 15.07 2.36
CA ARG A 181 14.11 14.69 3.52
C ARG A 181 15.46 14.10 3.12
N ASP A 182 15.62 13.67 1.85
CA ASP A 182 16.80 12.92 1.39
C ASP A 182 17.83 13.75 0.60
N ARG A 183 17.62 15.05 0.49
CA ARG A 183 18.32 15.94 -0.44
C ARG A 183 19.84 16.00 -0.32
N SER A 184 20.46 15.46 0.71
CA SER A 184 21.89 15.58 0.95
C SER A 184 22.54 14.35 1.58
N GLN A 185 21.95 13.18 1.47
CA GLN A 185 22.23 12.08 2.40
C GLN A 185 23.22 11.03 1.91
N GLY A 186 24.11 11.40 1.02
CA GLY A 186 25.19 10.53 0.58
C GLY A 186 24.89 9.83 -0.75
N ARG A 187 25.88 9.11 -1.25
CA ARG A 187 25.78 8.37 -2.51
C ARG A 187 25.12 7.02 -2.27
N THR A 188 24.29 6.58 -3.20
CA THR A 188 23.60 5.28 -3.13
C THR A 188 24.57 4.11 -2.95
N GLU A 189 25.76 4.19 -3.52
CA GLU A 189 26.82 3.17 -3.39
C GLU A 189 27.33 2.95 -1.96
N HIS A 190 27.16 3.93 -1.07
CA HIS A 190 27.51 3.85 0.35
C HIS A 190 26.35 3.36 1.20
N LEU A 191 25.20 3.10 0.61
CA LEU A 191 24.00 2.64 1.31
C LEU A 191 23.76 1.16 1.03
N LYS A 192 23.42 0.42 2.07
CA LYS A 192 23.02 -0.97 1.95
C LYS A 192 21.57 -1.07 1.50
N ALA A 193 21.32 -1.70 0.38
CA ALA A 193 19.97 -2.02 -0.08
C ALA A 193 19.45 -3.26 0.64
N VAL A 194 18.28 -3.15 1.29
CA VAL A 194 17.62 -4.22 2.02
C VAL A 194 16.18 -4.38 1.54
N ASP A 195 15.89 -5.48 0.88
CA ASP A 195 14.54 -5.83 0.46
C ASP A 195 13.70 -6.30 1.64
N THR A 196 12.47 -5.79 1.74
CA THR A 196 11.53 -6.17 2.79
C THR A 196 10.08 -5.93 2.33
N ILE A 197 9.14 -6.19 3.24
CA ILE A 197 7.71 -5.97 3.03
C ILE A 197 7.24 -4.78 3.87
N CYS A 198 6.42 -3.94 3.28
CA CYS A 198 5.78 -2.81 3.96
C CYS A 198 4.94 -3.29 5.15
N THR A 199 5.11 -2.66 6.31
CA THR A 199 4.46 -3.06 7.56
C THR A 199 3.13 -2.33 7.85
N TYR A 200 2.63 -1.52 6.91
CA TYR A 200 1.46 -0.67 7.18
C TYR A 200 0.11 -1.37 7.03
N CYS A 201 -0.17 -1.98 5.88
CA CYS A 201 -1.45 -2.63 5.64
C CYS A 201 -1.30 -4.05 5.06
N GLY A 202 -2.41 -4.77 4.95
CA GLY A 202 -2.46 -6.15 4.47
C GLY A 202 -2.15 -6.36 2.99
N VAL A 203 -1.84 -5.32 2.23
CA VAL A 203 -1.46 -5.44 0.81
C VAL A 203 -0.13 -6.18 0.63
N GLY A 204 0.85 -5.96 1.54
CA GLY A 204 2.13 -6.66 1.48
C GLY A 204 3.07 -6.17 0.36
N CYS A 205 3.08 -4.87 0.09
CA CYS A 205 3.96 -4.25 -0.91
C CYS A 205 5.43 -4.55 -0.64
N LYS A 206 6.16 -5.04 -1.64
CA LYS A 206 7.61 -5.20 -1.58
C LYS A 206 8.29 -3.84 -1.73
N LEU A 207 9.29 -3.59 -0.92
CA LEU A 207 10.08 -2.36 -0.94
C LEU A 207 11.55 -2.63 -0.63
N THR A 208 12.41 -1.74 -1.09
CA THR A 208 13.85 -1.73 -0.78
C THR A 208 14.16 -0.53 0.10
N MET A 209 14.70 -0.77 1.27
CA MET A 209 15.23 0.24 2.18
C MET A 209 16.71 0.49 1.86
N PHE A 210 17.09 1.75 1.75
CA PHE A 210 18.48 2.17 1.59
C PHE A 210 19.00 2.65 2.94
N VAL A 211 19.90 1.85 3.53
CA VAL A 211 20.34 1.99 4.92
C VAL A 211 21.78 2.47 4.97
N ASP A 212 22.00 3.53 5.72
CA ASP A 212 23.32 3.96 6.14
C ASP A 212 23.74 3.13 7.37
N GLU A 213 24.61 2.15 7.17
CA GLU A 213 25.04 1.25 8.25
C GLU A 213 25.92 1.98 9.28
N GLN A 214 26.63 3.05 8.91
CA GLN A 214 27.47 3.79 9.84
C GLN A 214 26.63 4.58 10.84
N GLN A 215 25.52 5.17 10.39
CA GLN A 215 24.59 5.93 11.22
C GLN A 215 23.41 5.09 11.74
N ASN A 216 23.31 3.83 11.30
CA ASN A 216 22.18 2.94 11.57
C ASN A 216 20.83 3.60 11.25
N LYS A 217 20.73 4.18 10.05
CA LYS A 217 19.58 5.00 9.66
C LYS A 217 19.08 4.65 8.28
N ILE A 218 17.77 4.51 8.12
CA ILE A 218 17.14 4.39 6.80
C ILE A 218 17.13 5.78 6.18
N ARG A 219 17.69 5.90 4.98
CA ARG A 219 17.78 7.17 4.26
C ARG A 219 16.57 7.42 3.39
N TYR A 220 16.22 6.44 2.57
CA TYR A 220 15.03 6.49 1.73
C TYR A 220 14.54 5.07 1.39
N VAL A 221 13.36 5.00 0.77
CA VAL A 221 12.71 3.74 0.37
C VAL A 221 12.28 3.83 -1.09
N LYS A 222 12.58 2.78 -1.85
CA LYS A 222 12.04 2.58 -3.21
C LYS A 222 11.04 1.42 -3.22
N GLY A 223 10.03 1.50 -4.08
CA GLY A 223 9.17 0.36 -4.37
C GLY A 223 9.97 -0.67 -5.15
N ALA A 224 10.02 -1.91 -4.64
CA ALA A 224 10.63 -3.02 -5.33
C ALA A 224 9.61 -3.72 -6.23
N ASP A 225 10.06 -4.29 -7.33
CA ASP A 225 9.19 -5.02 -8.23
C ASP A 225 8.67 -6.30 -7.57
N SER A 226 7.37 -6.48 -7.64
CA SER A 226 6.66 -7.69 -7.24
C SER A 226 5.30 -7.75 -7.91
N PRO A 227 4.69 -8.92 -8.04
CA PRO A 227 3.33 -9.05 -8.58
C PRO A 227 2.30 -8.22 -7.81
N VAL A 228 2.53 -7.99 -6.50
CA VAL A 228 1.60 -7.29 -5.61
C VAL A 228 1.57 -5.79 -5.88
N ASN A 229 2.70 -5.14 -6.04
CA ASN A 229 2.77 -3.67 -6.14
C ASN A 229 3.47 -3.13 -7.38
N GLN A 230 4.08 -3.97 -8.24
CA GLN A 230 4.70 -3.55 -9.52
C GLN A 230 5.60 -2.30 -9.35
N GLY A 231 6.42 -2.27 -8.30
CA GLY A 231 7.26 -1.13 -7.96
C GLY A 231 6.54 0.10 -7.38
N MET A 232 5.22 0.09 -7.28
CA MET A 232 4.44 1.16 -6.68
C MET A 232 4.48 1.11 -5.15
N LEU A 233 4.41 2.29 -4.52
CA LEU A 233 4.16 2.45 -3.08
C LEU A 233 3.14 3.57 -2.87
N CYS A 234 2.45 3.54 -1.74
CA CYS A 234 1.69 4.69 -1.25
C CYS A 234 2.58 5.58 -0.37
N VAL A 235 2.07 6.73 0.05
CA VAL A 235 2.76 7.67 0.94
C VAL A 235 3.34 6.99 2.19
N LYS A 236 2.58 6.10 2.84
CA LYS A 236 3.03 5.41 4.05
C LYS A 236 4.22 4.49 3.79
N GLY A 237 4.14 3.65 2.74
CA GLY A 237 5.22 2.72 2.41
C GLY A 237 6.49 3.44 1.95
N ARG A 238 6.34 4.57 1.25
CA ARG A 238 7.48 5.32 0.74
C ARG A 238 8.14 6.22 1.77
N PHE A 239 7.35 6.92 2.57
CA PHE A 239 7.84 8.00 3.44
C PHE A 239 7.64 7.73 4.93
N GLY A 240 6.86 6.75 5.31
CA GLY A 240 6.46 6.51 6.69
C GLY A 240 7.41 5.65 7.51
N PHE A 241 8.73 5.72 7.31
CA PHE A 241 9.72 4.92 8.03
C PHE A 241 10.42 5.67 9.19
N ASP A 242 10.15 6.94 9.39
CA ASP A 242 10.83 7.80 10.38
C ASP A 242 10.66 7.33 11.83
N PHE A 243 9.51 6.67 12.13
CA PHE A 243 9.24 6.15 13.46
C PHE A 243 10.29 5.15 13.96
N ILE A 244 11.04 4.49 13.05
CA ILE A 244 12.05 3.49 13.38
C ILE A 244 13.22 4.13 14.13
N SER A 245 13.63 5.34 13.71
CA SER A 245 14.74 6.10 14.29
C SER A 245 14.30 7.38 15.00
N SER A 246 13.04 7.47 15.41
CA SER A 246 12.53 8.60 16.18
C SER A 246 13.23 8.71 17.53
N GLU A 247 13.62 9.92 17.91
CA GLU A 247 14.21 10.21 19.23
C GLU A 247 13.22 9.97 20.37
N GLU A 248 11.91 10.04 20.10
CA GLU A 248 10.85 9.74 21.07
C GLU A 248 10.67 8.24 21.31
N ARG A 249 11.36 7.37 20.53
CA ARG A 249 11.27 5.93 20.69
C ARG A 249 11.86 5.49 22.03
N LEU A 250 11.09 4.74 22.80
CA LEU A 250 11.57 4.15 24.05
C LEU A 250 12.66 3.09 23.75
N THR A 251 13.85 3.28 24.31
CA THR A 251 14.99 2.36 24.16
C THR A 251 15.30 1.57 25.43
N THR A 252 14.70 1.96 26.55
CA THR A 252 14.81 1.28 27.84
C THR A 252 13.44 1.08 28.47
N PRO A 253 13.24 0.03 29.28
CA PRO A 253 12.02 -0.13 30.06
C PRO A 253 11.78 1.05 30.98
N LEU A 254 10.51 1.39 31.20
CA LEU A 254 10.10 2.41 32.17
C LEU A 254 9.23 1.75 33.24
N ILE A 255 9.53 1.94 34.49
CA ILE A 255 8.69 1.51 35.61
C ILE A 255 8.24 2.71 36.43
N ARG A 256 7.06 2.60 37.09
CA ARG A 256 6.52 3.67 37.92
C ARG A 256 7.10 3.59 39.32
N LYS A 257 7.87 4.62 39.71
CA LYS A 257 8.39 4.83 41.05
C LYS A 257 7.90 6.21 41.51
N ASP A 258 7.36 6.31 42.72
CA ASP A 258 6.86 7.55 43.32
C ASP A 258 5.89 8.36 42.41
N GLY A 259 5.05 7.64 41.66
CA GLY A 259 4.06 8.24 40.75
C GLY A 259 4.57 8.57 39.35
N TRP A 260 5.88 8.54 39.08
CA TRP A 260 6.49 8.89 37.79
C TRP A 260 7.12 7.70 37.10
N LEU A 261 7.06 7.68 35.76
CA LEU A 261 7.78 6.68 34.94
C LEU A 261 9.27 7.03 34.95
N GLN A 262 10.10 6.07 35.35
CA GLN A 262 11.56 6.19 35.41
C GLN A 262 12.22 5.04 34.66
N PRO A 263 13.39 5.28 34.01
CA PRO A 263 14.16 4.22 33.36
C PRO A 263 14.52 3.10 34.33
N ALA A 264 14.45 1.86 33.85
CA ALA A 264 14.77 0.65 34.60
C ALA A 264 15.59 -0.32 33.70
N SER A 265 16.31 -1.25 34.35
CA SER A 265 16.92 -2.36 33.63
C SER A 265 15.84 -3.36 33.15
N TRP A 266 16.17 -4.14 32.14
CA TRP A 266 15.30 -5.24 31.70
C TRP A 266 15.04 -6.25 32.81
N ASP A 267 16.05 -6.59 33.60
CA ASP A 267 15.90 -7.54 34.72
C ASP A 267 14.93 -6.99 35.79
N GLU A 268 15.06 -5.73 36.17
CA GLU A 268 14.15 -5.09 37.12
C GLU A 268 12.71 -5.08 36.59
N ALA A 269 12.51 -4.72 35.31
CA ALA A 269 11.19 -4.67 34.70
C ALA A 269 10.56 -6.06 34.59
N ILE A 270 11.33 -7.08 34.15
CA ILE A 270 10.85 -8.44 34.03
C ILE A 270 10.50 -9.03 35.41
N GLN A 271 11.34 -8.82 36.43
CA GLN A 271 11.06 -9.29 37.78
C GLN A 271 9.79 -8.65 38.35
N LEU A 272 9.58 -7.34 38.12
CA LEU A 272 8.37 -6.67 38.56
C LEU A 272 7.12 -7.24 37.88
N VAL A 273 7.16 -7.45 36.56
CA VAL A 273 6.04 -8.04 35.79
C VAL A 273 5.77 -9.46 36.28
N ALA A 274 6.78 -10.30 36.40
CA ALA A 274 6.64 -11.69 36.85
C ALA A 274 6.04 -11.78 38.26
N SER A 275 6.54 -10.97 39.18
CA SER A 275 6.03 -10.90 40.57
C SER A 275 4.54 -10.49 40.58
N LYS A 276 4.19 -9.40 39.89
CA LYS A 276 2.79 -8.92 39.83
C LYS A 276 1.84 -9.95 39.23
N LEU A 277 2.21 -10.56 38.09
CA LEU A 277 1.38 -11.59 37.45
C LEU A 277 1.23 -12.83 38.33
N SER A 278 2.29 -13.25 39.04
CA SER A 278 2.25 -14.37 39.98
C SER A 278 1.30 -14.10 41.15
N THR A 279 1.36 -12.90 41.73
CA THR A 279 0.45 -12.49 42.81
C THR A 279 -1.00 -12.48 42.35
N ILE A 280 -1.31 -11.87 41.17
CA ILE A 280 -2.66 -11.85 40.60
C ILE A 280 -3.17 -13.27 40.37
N LYS A 281 -2.30 -14.16 39.87
CA LYS A 281 -2.66 -15.56 39.63
C LYS A 281 -2.99 -16.31 40.92
N GLN A 282 -2.26 -16.05 42.00
CA GLN A 282 -2.49 -16.65 43.32
C GLN A 282 -3.78 -16.13 43.94
N ASP A 283 -4.01 -14.83 43.90
CA ASP A 283 -5.10 -14.18 44.64
C ASP A 283 -6.45 -14.30 43.89
N PHE A 284 -6.44 -14.22 42.57
CA PHE A 284 -7.65 -14.10 41.75
C PHE A 284 -7.80 -15.22 40.69
N GLY A 285 -6.81 -16.08 40.53
CA GLY A 285 -6.79 -17.16 39.53
C GLY A 285 -6.39 -16.70 38.14
N SER A 286 -6.13 -17.68 37.26
CA SER A 286 -5.64 -17.47 35.89
C SER A 286 -6.55 -16.61 35.01
N ASN A 287 -7.88 -16.73 35.19
CA ASN A 287 -8.85 -16.01 34.37
C ASN A 287 -8.99 -14.52 34.73
N ALA A 288 -8.35 -14.04 35.81
CA ALA A 288 -8.24 -12.62 36.12
C ALA A 288 -7.25 -11.88 35.19
N MET A 289 -6.54 -12.61 34.34
CA MET A 289 -5.54 -12.07 33.43
C MET A 289 -5.96 -12.27 31.98
N ALA A 290 -5.58 -11.29 31.14
CA ALA A 290 -5.74 -11.37 29.71
C ALA A 290 -4.52 -10.79 29.00
N GLY A 291 -4.31 -11.17 27.74
CA GLY A 291 -3.25 -10.64 26.89
C GLY A 291 -3.79 -10.17 25.55
N PHE A 292 -3.36 -8.98 25.13
CA PHE A 292 -3.64 -8.43 23.81
C PHE A 292 -2.40 -8.55 22.92
N SER A 293 -2.48 -9.41 21.91
CA SER A 293 -1.47 -9.53 20.87
C SER A 293 -1.68 -8.48 19.77
N SER A 294 -0.83 -8.48 18.75
CA SER A 294 -0.90 -7.45 17.72
C SER A 294 -0.78 -8.02 16.31
N ALA A 295 -1.62 -7.51 15.41
CA ALA A 295 -1.52 -7.73 13.97
C ALA A 295 -0.41 -6.89 13.29
N LYS A 296 0.40 -6.17 14.06
CA LYS A 296 1.55 -5.39 13.59
C LYS A 296 2.89 -6.03 13.95
N THR A 297 2.87 -7.11 14.73
CA THR A 297 4.04 -7.88 15.11
C THR A 297 4.21 -9.11 14.22
N THR A 298 5.37 -9.76 14.32
CA THR A 298 5.70 -10.94 13.52
C THR A 298 4.88 -12.18 13.92
N ASN A 299 4.95 -13.23 13.13
CA ASN A 299 4.34 -14.52 13.48
C ASN A 299 4.97 -15.11 14.74
N GLU A 300 6.28 -14.96 14.87
CA GLU A 300 7.07 -15.42 16.01
C GLU A 300 6.63 -14.74 17.30
N ASP A 301 6.44 -13.41 17.27
CA ASP A 301 5.94 -12.65 18.43
C ASP A 301 4.54 -13.12 18.84
N ASN A 302 3.63 -13.23 17.87
CA ASN A 302 2.27 -13.69 18.12
C ASN A 302 2.24 -15.12 18.69
N TYR A 303 3.09 -16.02 18.16
CA TYR A 303 3.21 -17.38 18.66
C TYR A 303 3.78 -17.40 20.09
N ALA A 304 4.87 -16.71 20.33
CA ALA A 304 5.51 -16.64 21.64
C ALA A 304 4.56 -16.05 22.69
N PHE A 305 3.87 -14.97 22.35
CA PHE A 305 2.94 -14.29 23.25
C PHE A 305 1.73 -15.18 23.62
N GLN A 306 1.03 -15.78 22.65
CA GLN A 306 -0.09 -16.68 22.94
C GLN A 306 0.35 -17.91 23.75
N LYS A 307 1.56 -18.43 23.47
CA LYS A 307 2.15 -19.54 24.23
C LYS A 307 2.42 -19.14 25.68
N PHE A 308 2.94 -17.94 25.93
CA PHE A 308 3.13 -17.39 27.26
C PHE A 308 1.81 -17.27 28.03
N ILE A 309 0.78 -16.66 27.43
CA ILE A 309 -0.53 -16.49 28.07
C ILE A 309 -1.12 -17.85 28.45
N ARG A 310 -1.07 -18.82 27.57
CA ARG A 310 -1.67 -20.14 27.80
C ARG A 310 -0.85 -21.00 28.74
N ARG A 311 0.46 -21.04 28.55
CA ARG A 311 1.32 -21.94 29.31
C ARG A 311 1.62 -21.41 30.71
N GLU A 312 2.07 -20.16 30.79
CA GLU A 312 2.57 -19.59 32.05
C GLU A 312 1.43 -18.95 32.88
N LEU A 313 0.55 -18.17 32.24
CA LEU A 313 -0.57 -17.59 32.97
C LEU A 313 -1.72 -18.57 33.18
N GLY A 314 -1.90 -19.55 32.31
CA GLY A 314 -2.90 -20.62 32.46
C GLY A 314 -4.29 -20.23 32.02
N THR A 315 -4.43 -19.34 31.04
CA THR A 315 -5.71 -18.90 30.51
C THR A 315 -5.72 -18.88 28.99
N ASN A 316 -6.91 -18.94 28.38
CA ASN A 316 -7.12 -18.69 26.96
C ASN A 316 -7.53 -17.25 26.68
N ASN A 317 -7.46 -16.35 27.64
CA ASN A 317 -7.81 -14.93 27.48
C ASN A 317 -6.70 -14.20 26.68
N VAL A 318 -6.53 -14.57 25.42
CA VAL A 318 -5.64 -13.92 24.46
C VAL A 318 -6.42 -13.56 23.21
N ASP A 319 -6.32 -12.33 22.77
CA ASP A 319 -6.98 -11.84 21.55
C ASP A 319 -6.14 -10.74 20.90
N HIS A 320 -6.57 -10.28 19.72
CA HIS A 320 -5.95 -9.17 19.01
C HIS A 320 -6.97 -8.42 18.15
N CYS A 321 -6.53 -7.42 17.37
CA CYS A 321 -7.42 -6.53 16.62
C CYS A 321 -8.37 -7.26 15.65
N ALA A 322 -8.06 -8.50 15.22
CA ALA A 322 -8.93 -9.27 14.32
C ALA A 322 -10.35 -9.43 14.85
N ARG A 323 -10.52 -9.42 16.18
CA ARG A 323 -11.83 -9.54 16.84
C ARG A 323 -12.82 -8.49 16.33
N LEU A 324 -12.39 -7.24 16.23
CA LEU A 324 -13.22 -6.12 15.77
C LEU A 324 -13.02 -5.83 14.27
N CYS A 325 -11.94 -6.33 13.66
CA CYS A 325 -11.59 -6.04 12.27
C CYS A 325 -12.31 -7.00 11.32
N HIS A 326 -11.83 -8.23 11.19
CA HIS A 326 -12.29 -9.22 10.22
C HIS A 326 -12.66 -10.58 10.81
N ALA A 327 -13.01 -10.65 12.10
CA ALA A 327 -13.54 -11.89 12.68
C ALA A 327 -14.80 -12.36 11.93
N SER A 328 -15.65 -11.42 11.52
CA SER A 328 -16.83 -11.70 10.69
C SER A 328 -16.46 -12.28 9.32
N SER A 329 -15.36 -11.81 8.69
CA SER A 329 -14.85 -12.40 7.44
C SER A 329 -14.42 -13.84 7.64
N VAL A 330 -13.61 -14.09 8.70
CA VAL A 330 -13.11 -15.45 8.97
C VAL A 330 -14.26 -16.41 9.20
N THR A 331 -15.18 -16.07 10.10
CA THR A 331 -16.29 -16.97 10.43
C THR A 331 -17.33 -17.09 9.32
N GLY A 332 -17.64 -15.99 8.62
CA GLY A 332 -18.60 -16.00 7.51
C GLY A 332 -18.10 -16.75 6.29
N LEU A 333 -16.84 -16.54 5.90
CA LEU A 333 -16.25 -17.26 4.77
C LEU A 333 -15.90 -18.72 5.13
N GLU A 334 -15.46 -19.00 6.37
CA GLU A 334 -15.27 -20.39 6.84
C GLU A 334 -16.59 -21.18 6.75
N ALA A 335 -17.69 -20.55 7.15
CA ALA A 335 -19.01 -21.19 7.09
C ALA A 335 -19.52 -21.41 5.64
N SER A 336 -19.15 -20.55 4.70
CA SER A 336 -19.62 -20.60 3.31
C SER A 336 -18.64 -21.32 2.36
N LEU A 337 -17.32 -21.18 2.59
CA LEU A 337 -16.27 -21.62 1.65
C LEU A 337 -15.23 -22.54 2.31
N GLY A 338 -15.29 -22.74 3.62
CA GLY A 338 -14.29 -23.52 4.37
C GLY A 338 -12.98 -22.79 4.64
N SER A 339 -12.81 -21.52 4.22
CA SER A 339 -11.60 -20.73 4.44
C SER A 339 -11.96 -19.26 4.64
N GLY A 340 -11.33 -18.61 5.61
CA GLY A 340 -11.54 -17.19 5.93
C GLY A 340 -10.65 -16.21 5.20
N ALA A 341 -9.90 -16.65 4.18
CA ALA A 341 -8.96 -15.85 3.41
C ALA A 341 -9.60 -15.29 2.13
N MET A 342 -8.90 -14.33 1.53
CA MET A 342 -9.14 -13.83 0.18
C MET A 342 -9.05 -14.96 -0.84
N THR A 343 -9.98 -15.04 -1.78
CA THR A 343 -10.04 -16.16 -2.75
C THR A 343 -9.14 -15.96 -3.96
N ASN A 344 -8.79 -14.71 -4.27
CA ASN A 344 -8.02 -14.35 -5.46
C ASN A 344 -6.79 -13.52 -5.07
N ASP A 345 -5.78 -13.50 -5.92
CA ASP A 345 -4.61 -12.66 -5.76
C ASP A 345 -4.83 -11.24 -6.30
N ILE A 346 -3.94 -10.30 -5.93
CA ILE A 346 -4.02 -8.90 -6.37
C ILE A 346 -3.80 -8.76 -7.87
N PRO A 347 -2.84 -9.47 -8.52
CA PRO A 347 -2.65 -9.42 -9.97
C PRO A 347 -3.88 -9.78 -10.80
N SER A 348 -4.78 -10.61 -10.29
CA SER A 348 -5.99 -11.02 -11.01
C SER A 348 -7.05 -9.92 -11.16
N ILE A 349 -6.91 -8.80 -10.47
CA ILE A 349 -7.81 -7.62 -10.57
C ILE A 349 -8.01 -7.19 -12.02
N LYS A 350 -6.94 -7.19 -12.83
CA LYS A 350 -6.97 -6.80 -14.24
C LYS A 350 -7.86 -7.65 -15.13
N HIS A 351 -8.24 -8.84 -14.68
CA HIS A 351 -9.08 -9.79 -15.42
C HIS A 351 -10.57 -9.70 -15.06
N SER A 352 -10.95 -8.84 -14.12
CA SER A 352 -12.35 -8.63 -13.73
C SER A 352 -13.13 -7.88 -14.81
N ASP A 353 -14.33 -8.35 -15.13
CA ASP A 353 -15.27 -7.61 -16.00
C ASP A 353 -16.06 -6.59 -15.17
N VAL A 354 -16.45 -6.98 -13.95
CA VAL A 354 -17.09 -6.10 -12.97
C VAL A 354 -16.33 -6.19 -11.65
N ILE A 355 -16.05 -5.03 -11.07
CA ILE A 355 -15.48 -4.89 -9.74
C ILE A 355 -16.55 -4.27 -8.84
N PHE A 356 -16.87 -4.92 -7.74
CA PHE A 356 -17.80 -4.43 -6.75
C PHE A 356 -17.09 -4.13 -5.43
N ILE A 357 -17.07 -2.85 -5.04
CA ILE A 357 -16.56 -2.39 -3.75
C ILE A 357 -17.74 -2.12 -2.82
N ILE A 358 -17.75 -2.74 -1.64
CA ILE A 358 -18.76 -2.49 -0.62
C ILE A 358 -18.13 -2.30 0.76
N GLY A 359 -18.51 -1.21 1.44
CA GLY A 359 -18.05 -0.91 2.79
C GLY A 359 -16.52 -0.78 2.90
N SER A 360 -15.88 -0.10 1.91
CA SER A 360 -14.43 0.07 1.87
C SER A 360 -14.01 1.41 1.24
N ASP A 361 -13.32 2.24 2.01
CA ASP A 361 -12.55 3.38 1.49
C ASP A 361 -11.18 2.88 0.99
N THR A 362 -11.19 2.22 -0.16
CA THR A 362 -10.03 1.48 -0.69
C THR A 362 -8.87 2.41 -1.01
N THR A 363 -9.14 3.64 -1.47
CA THR A 363 -8.09 4.63 -1.80
C THR A 363 -7.29 5.03 -0.56
N SER A 364 -7.96 5.20 0.58
CA SER A 364 -7.30 5.62 1.83
C SER A 364 -6.65 4.45 2.57
N ALA A 365 -7.33 3.29 2.62
CA ALA A 365 -6.92 2.16 3.43
C ALA A 365 -5.95 1.21 2.70
N HIS A 366 -6.16 0.99 1.39
CA HIS A 366 -5.40 0.05 0.55
C HIS A 366 -5.02 0.68 -0.80
N PRO A 367 -4.22 1.76 -0.81
CA PRO A 367 -4.01 2.60 -2.00
C PRO A 367 -3.49 1.84 -3.23
N ILE A 368 -2.66 0.82 -3.03
CA ILE A 368 -2.11 0.03 -4.14
C ILE A 368 -3.19 -0.85 -4.79
N ILE A 369 -4.09 -1.45 -4.01
CA ILE A 369 -5.25 -2.15 -4.56
C ILE A 369 -6.16 -1.17 -5.32
N ALA A 370 -6.38 0.03 -4.78
CA ALA A 370 -7.13 1.07 -5.48
C ALA A 370 -6.48 1.44 -6.82
N SER A 371 -5.14 1.52 -6.89
CA SER A 371 -4.42 1.75 -8.15
C SER A 371 -4.62 0.60 -9.14
N HIS A 372 -4.55 -0.66 -8.70
CA HIS A 372 -4.84 -1.82 -9.57
C HIS A 372 -6.28 -1.81 -10.08
N ILE A 373 -7.26 -1.46 -9.25
CA ILE A 373 -8.65 -1.32 -9.67
C ILE A 373 -8.79 -0.19 -10.72
N LYS A 374 -8.17 0.96 -10.48
CA LYS A 374 -8.16 2.08 -11.45
C LYS A 374 -7.48 1.69 -12.76
N GLN A 375 -6.40 0.91 -12.72
CA GLN A 375 -5.75 0.35 -13.90
C GLN A 375 -6.68 -0.61 -14.65
N ALA A 376 -7.39 -1.49 -13.92
CA ALA A 376 -8.35 -2.41 -14.52
C ALA A 376 -9.48 -1.66 -15.27
N ILE A 377 -10.00 -0.59 -14.68
CA ILE A 377 -11.00 0.27 -15.32
C ILE A 377 -10.41 0.95 -16.56
N ARG A 378 -9.23 1.55 -16.45
CA ARG A 378 -8.66 2.39 -17.50
C ARG A 378 -8.10 1.60 -18.67
N HIS A 379 -7.45 0.47 -18.39
CA HIS A 379 -6.67 -0.27 -19.40
C HIS A 379 -7.29 -1.61 -19.80
N HIS A 380 -8.21 -2.16 -18.98
CA HIS A 380 -8.79 -3.48 -19.22
C HIS A 380 -10.32 -3.46 -19.36
N GLY A 381 -10.96 -2.28 -19.27
CA GLY A 381 -12.39 -2.12 -19.49
C GLY A 381 -13.29 -2.65 -18.36
N ALA A 382 -12.72 -2.87 -17.17
CA ALA A 382 -13.51 -3.27 -16.02
C ALA A 382 -14.51 -2.18 -15.62
N ARG A 383 -15.73 -2.58 -15.25
CA ARG A 383 -16.79 -1.70 -14.77
C ARG A 383 -16.81 -1.71 -13.25
N LEU A 384 -16.98 -0.56 -12.63
CA LEU A 384 -16.93 -0.44 -11.16
C LEU A 384 -18.31 -0.13 -10.58
N ILE A 385 -18.68 -0.87 -9.55
CA ILE A 385 -19.81 -0.61 -8.66
C ILE A 385 -19.24 -0.25 -7.28
N VAL A 386 -19.73 0.81 -6.66
CA VAL A 386 -19.39 1.17 -5.28
C VAL A 386 -20.66 1.31 -4.46
N ALA A 387 -20.76 0.54 -3.37
CA ALA A 387 -21.83 0.65 -2.38
C ALA A 387 -21.22 1.04 -1.02
N ASP A 388 -21.44 2.28 -0.61
CA ASP A 388 -20.93 2.81 0.66
C ASP A 388 -21.78 4.01 1.09
N PRO A 389 -22.20 4.13 2.37
CA PRO A 389 -22.89 5.30 2.89
C PRO A 389 -22.14 6.62 2.67
N LYS A 390 -20.80 6.55 2.74
CA LYS A 390 -19.91 7.68 2.44
C LYS A 390 -19.50 7.65 0.97
N ARG A 391 -19.57 8.81 0.31
CA ARG A 391 -19.03 8.95 -1.05
C ARG A 391 -17.49 8.94 -0.99
N VAL A 392 -16.93 7.74 -1.06
CA VAL A 392 -15.46 7.50 -1.09
C VAL A 392 -14.89 7.87 -2.46
N ASP A 393 -13.57 8.10 -2.54
CA ASP A 393 -12.91 8.52 -3.80
C ASP A 393 -13.15 7.55 -4.96
N MET A 394 -13.24 6.25 -4.68
CA MET A 394 -13.53 5.24 -5.71
C MET A 394 -14.90 5.45 -6.38
N ALA A 395 -15.84 6.12 -5.72
CA ALA A 395 -17.15 6.45 -6.30
C ALA A 395 -17.05 7.43 -7.50
N GLU A 396 -15.96 8.21 -7.61
CA GLU A 396 -15.71 9.07 -8.78
C GLU A 396 -15.34 8.27 -10.04
N HIS A 397 -14.90 7.04 -9.87
CA HIS A 397 -14.56 6.11 -10.96
C HIS A 397 -15.65 5.08 -11.22
N ALA A 398 -16.71 5.06 -10.39
CA ALA A 398 -17.77 4.07 -10.47
C ALA A 398 -18.75 4.39 -11.59
N GLU A 399 -19.16 3.36 -12.32
CA GLU A 399 -20.31 3.44 -13.23
C GLU A 399 -21.62 3.50 -12.44
N LEU A 400 -21.64 2.85 -11.26
CA LEU A 400 -22.80 2.85 -10.37
C LEU A 400 -22.36 3.07 -8.92
N TYR A 401 -22.91 4.09 -8.27
CA TYR A 401 -22.68 4.38 -6.85
C TYR A 401 -24.00 4.28 -6.06
N LEU A 402 -24.02 3.45 -5.02
CA LEU A 402 -25.18 3.21 -4.16
C LEU A 402 -24.88 3.68 -2.73
N ALA A 403 -25.53 4.77 -2.31
CA ALA A 403 -25.41 5.28 -0.93
C ALA A 403 -26.48 4.62 -0.04
N HIS A 404 -26.28 3.35 0.34
CA HIS A 404 -27.24 2.65 1.18
C HIS A 404 -27.11 3.07 2.65
N ARG A 405 -28.20 2.94 3.42
CA ARG A 405 -28.19 3.23 4.85
C ARG A 405 -27.30 2.24 5.61
N PRO A 406 -26.52 2.68 6.61
CA PRO A 406 -25.71 1.78 7.43
C PRO A 406 -26.55 0.65 8.05
N GLY A 407 -26.03 -0.58 8.03
CA GLY A 407 -26.71 -1.77 8.58
C GLY A 407 -27.80 -2.38 7.70
N THR A 408 -27.91 -1.96 6.44
CA THR A 408 -28.87 -2.52 5.48
C THR A 408 -28.22 -3.37 4.39
N ASP A 409 -26.99 -3.80 4.59
CA ASP A 409 -26.16 -4.54 3.63
C ASP A 409 -26.81 -5.85 3.18
N VAL A 410 -27.29 -6.67 4.13
CA VAL A 410 -27.99 -7.93 3.83
C VAL A 410 -29.25 -7.67 2.98
N MET A 411 -30.00 -6.62 3.33
CA MET A 411 -31.22 -6.26 2.60
C MET A 411 -30.91 -5.90 1.15
N LEU A 412 -29.88 -5.08 0.94
CA LEU A 412 -29.42 -4.69 -0.39
C LEU A 412 -28.96 -5.91 -1.21
N LEU A 413 -28.09 -6.75 -0.63
CA LEU A 413 -27.53 -7.92 -1.31
C LEU A 413 -28.58 -8.96 -1.64
N ASN A 414 -29.52 -9.22 -0.72
CA ASN A 414 -30.64 -10.15 -0.98
C ASN A 414 -31.59 -9.61 -2.06
N GLY A 415 -31.85 -8.29 -2.07
CA GLY A 415 -32.60 -7.67 -3.16
C GLY A 415 -31.94 -7.81 -4.52
N VAL A 416 -30.61 -7.63 -4.57
CA VAL A 416 -29.80 -7.86 -5.78
C VAL A 416 -29.88 -9.32 -6.22
N MET A 417 -29.69 -10.28 -5.31
CA MET A 417 -29.80 -11.72 -5.61
C MET A 417 -31.20 -12.09 -6.09
N GLN A 418 -32.27 -11.52 -5.49
CA GLN A 418 -33.64 -11.74 -5.98
C GLN A 418 -33.80 -11.33 -7.44
N GLN A 419 -33.25 -10.17 -7.84
CA GLN A 419 -33.34 -9.71 -9.25
C GLN A 419 -32.51 -10.60 -10.17
N ILE A 420 -31.32 -11.04 -9.75
CA ILE A 420 -30.50 -12.00 -10.52
C ILE A 420 -31.28 -13.28 -10.77
N ILE A 421 -31.92 -13.85 -9.76
CA ILE A 421 -32.69 -15.08 -9.85
C ILE A 421 -33.95 -14.88 -10.73
N LYS A 422 -34.74 -13.81 -10.50
CA LYS A 422 -35.95 -13.53 -11.30
C LYS A 422 -35.68 -13.37 -12.79
N ASN A 423 -34.49 -12.93 -13.16
CA ASN A 423 -34.11 -12.71 -14.55
C ASN A 423 -33.24 -13.83 -15.15
N GLY A 424 -32.96 -14.89 -14.37
CA GLY A 424 -32.16 -16.02 -14.86
C GLY A 424 -30.69 -15.67 -15.14
N TRP A 425 -30.11 -14.67 -14.42
CA TRP A 425 -28.73 -14.22 -14.60
C TRP A 425 -27.73 -14.94 -13.65
N TYR A 426 -28.09 -16.06 -13.08
CA TYR A 426 -27.23 -16.86 -12.24
C TYR A 426 -26.61 -18.04 -12.99
N ASP A 427 -25.52 -18.58 -12.48
CA ASP A 427 -24.80 -19.71 -13.09
C ASP A 427 -25.37 -21.04 -12.57
N GLN A 428 -26.31 -21.61 -13.31
CA GLN A 428 -27.00 -22.86 -12.94
C GLN A 428 -26.03 -24.05 -12.91
N GLU A 429 -25.14 -24.18 -13.87
CA GLU A 429 -24.19 -25.29 -13.97
C GLU A 429 -23.23 -25.28 -12.76
N TYR A 430 -22.70 -24.10 -12.44
CA TYR A 430 -21.84 -23.93 -11.26
C TYR A 430 -22.57 -24.28 -9.95
N ILE A 431 -23.84 -23.88 -9.83
CA ILE A 431 -24.64 -24.17 -8.63
C ILE A 431 -24.86 -25.67 -8.48
N GLU A 432 -25.26 -26.36 -9.56
CA GLU A 432 -25.52 -27.80 -9.55
C GLU A 432 -24.26 -28.61 -9.22
N GLU A 433 -23.09 -28.16 -9.68
CA GLU A 433 -21.83 -28.88 -9.46
C GLU A 433 -21.16 -28.58 -8.09
N ARG A 434 -21.33 -27.35 -7.53
CA ARG A 434 -20.44 -26.84 -6.49
C ARG A 434 -21.13 -26.21 -5.28
N VAL A 435 -22.46 -26.05 -5.29
CA VAL A 435 -23.14 -25.29 -4.24
C VAL A 435 -24.17 -26.17 -3.51
N ASP A 436 -23.98 -26.30 -2.21
CA ASP A 436 -24.96 -26.92 -1.33
C ASP A 436 -25.96 -25.88 -0.77
N GLY A 437 -27.22 -26.26 -0.62
CA GLY A 437 -28.24 -25.45 0.05
C GLY A 437 -28.86 -24.35 -0.80
N PHE A 438 -28.73 -24.42 -2.13
CA PHE A 438 -29.33 -23.43 -3.04
C PHE A 438 -30.85 -23.30 -2.85
N ASP A 439 -31.59 -24.39 -2.69
CA ASP A 439 -33.05 -24.36 -2.48
C ASP A 439 -33.44 -23.55 -1.25
N THR A 440 -32.65 -23.63 -0.17
CA THR A 440 -32.90 -22.86 1.04
C THR A 440 -32.64 -21.37 0.80
N LEU A 441 -31.55 -21.01 0.07
CA LEU A 441 -31.26 -19.65 -0.32
C LEU A 441 -32.37 -19.11 -1.23
N LEU A 442 -32.81 -19.90 -2.21
CA LEU A 442 -33.87 -19.56 -3.14
C LEU A 442 -35.16 -19.22 -2.41
N GLN A 443 -35.57 -20.07 -1.46
CA GLN A 443 -36.77 -19.84 -0.65
C GLN A 443 -36.71 -18.54 0.14
N GLU A 444 -35.58 -18.26 0.77
CA GLU A 444 -35.36 -17.02 1.53
C GLU A 444 -35.37 -15.78 0.65
N VAL A 445 -34.53 -15.77 -0.38
CA VAL A 445 -34.31 -14.61 -1.25
C VAL A 445 -35.55 -14.28 -2.10
N MET A 446 -36.32 -15.27 -2.48
CA MET A 446 -37.58 -15.05 -3.23
C MET A 446 -38.75 -14.58 -2.34
N SER A 447 -38.55 -14.41 -1.04
CA SER A 447 -39.51 -13.78 -0.14
C SER A 447 -39.95 -12.41 -0.61
N PRO A 448 -41.23 -12.03 -0.48
CA PRO A 448 -41.71 -10.68 -0.76
C PRO A 448 -41.02 -9.58 0.06
N ALA A 449 -40.30 -9.94 1.12
CA ALA A 449 -39.51 -9.02 1.93
C ALA A 449 -38.41 -8.34 1.12
N TYR A 450 -37.88 -8.99 0.08
CA TYR A 450 -36.80 -8.49 -0.77
C TYR A 450 -37.26 -7.94 -2.13
N ASN A 451 -38.57 -7.68 -2.29
CA ASN A 451 -39.04 -6.97 -3.47
C ASN A 451 -38.45 -5.55 -3.53
N LEU A 452 -38.18 -5.05 -4.74
CA LEU A 452 -37.46 -3.80 -4.98
C LEU A 452 -38.01 -2.60 -4.22
N ASP A 453 -39.36 -2.46 -4.13
CA ASP A 453 -40.03 -1.41 -3.38
C ASP A 453 -39.68 -1.40 -1.89
N LYS A 454 -39.57 -2.59 -1.29
CA LYS A 454 -39.20 -2.75 0.12
C LYS A 454 -37.71 -2.56 0.33
N VAL A 455 -36.89 -3.07 -0.58
CA VAL A 455 -35.43 -2.87 -0.52
C VAL A 455 -35.12 -1.39 -0.64
N GLU A 456 -35.74 -0.67 -1.55
CA GLU A 456 -35.62 0.80 -1.68
C GLU A 456 -36.02 1.50 -0.37
N LEU A 457 -37.18 1.16 0.17
CA LEU A 457 -37.67 1.74 1.42
C LEU A 457 -36.69 1.57 2.57
N VAL A 458 -36.10 0.38 2.73
CA VAL A 458 -35.19 0.06 3.82
C VAL A 458 -33.80 0.62 3.59
N THR A 459 -33.23 0.42 2.40
CA THR A 459 -31.85 0.78 2.09
C THR A 459 -31.69 2.25 1.70
N GLY A 460 -32.72 2.88 1.18
CA GLY A 460 -32.69 4.22 0.59
C GLY A 460 -32.08 4.27 -0.80
N VAL A 461 -31.72 3.11 -1.39
CA VAL A 461 -31.23 2.99 -2.76
C VAL A 461 -32.40 2.81 -3.71
N LYS A 462 -32.43 3.53 -4.82
CA LYS A 462 -33.50 3.45 -5.80
C LYS A 462 -33.62 2.04 -6.41
N ALA A 463 -34.85 1.60 -6.63
CA ALA A 463 -35.16 0.31 -7.25
C ALA A 463 -34.42 0.11 -8.59
N ASP A 464 -34.35 1.16 -9.43
CA ASP A 464 -33.65 1.12 -10.72
C ASP A 464 -32.14 0.89 -10.56
N ASP A 465 -31.52 1.50 -9.55
CA ASP A 465 -30.09 1.33 -9.27
C ASP A 465 -29.79 -0.09 -8.74
N ILE A 466 -30.69 -0.64 -7.90
CA ILE A 466 -30.60 -2.02 -7.42
C ILE A 466 -30.72 -2.99 -8.60
N PHE A 467 -31.67 -2.76 -9.50
CA PHE A 467 -31.83 -3.57 -10.70
C PHE A 467 -30.63 -3.45 -11.64
N ALA A 468 -30.09 -2.25 -11.83
CA ALA A 468 -28.87 -2.02 -12.61
C ALA A 468 -27.67 -2.78 -12.03
N MET A 469 -27.47 -2.74 -10.71
CA MET A 469 -26.45 -3.52 -10.02
C MET A 469 -26.62 -5.03 -10.26
N ALA A 470 -27.84 -5.54 -10.07
CA ALA A 470 -28.15 -6.94 -10.28
C ALA A 470 -27.82 -7.39 -11.72
N ARG A 471 -28.20 -6.58 -12.71
CA ARG A 471 -27.89 -6.85 -14.11
C ARG A 471 -26.38 -6.80 -14.38
N MET A 472 -25.67 -5.79 -13.87
CA MET A 472 -24.21 -5.69 -14.04
C MET A 472 -23.49 -6.91 -13.50
N ILE A 473 -23.84 -7.37 -12.29
CA ILE A 473 -23.18 -8.52 -11.65
C ILE A 473 -23.61 -9.83 -12.30
N GLY A 474 -24.92 -10.04 -12.51
CA GLY A 474 -25.47 -11.32 -12.96
C GLY A 474 -25.17 -11.63 -14.44
N THR A 475 -24.91 -10.61 -15.27
CA THR A 475 -24.54 -10.81 -16.70
C THR A 475 -23.03 -10.77 -16.97
N ALA A 476 -22.22 -10.43 -15.96
CA ALA A 476 -20.77 -10.44 -16.07
C ALA A 476 -20.24 -11.89 -16.01
N LYS A 477 -19.17 -12.17 -16.71
CA LYS A 477 -18.49 -13.47 -16.63
C LYS A 477 -17.61 -13.58 -15.38
N ARG A 478 -17.08 -12.44 -14.89
CA ARG A 478 -16.13 -12.38 -13.79
C ARG A 478 -16.41 -11.14 -12.94
N THR A 479 -17.01 -11.35 -11.80
CA THR A 479 -17.23 -10.28 -10.80
C THR A 479 -16.36 -10.50 -9.59
N ALA A 480 -15.47 -9.55 -9.29
CA ALA A 480 -14.69 -9.53 -8.07
C ALA A 480 -15.30 -8.59 -7.04
N VAL A 481 -15.52 -9.08 -5.81
CA VAL A 481 -16.00 -8.26 -4.69
C VAL A 481 -14.85 -7.91 -3.76
N TYR A 482 -14.72 -6.62 -3.42
CA TYR A 482 -13.77 -6.09 -2.44
C TYR A 482 -14.54 -5.42 -1.31
N TYR A 483 -14.26 -5.82 -0.08
CA TYR A 483 -14.90 -5.23 1.10
C TYR A 483 -13.92 -5.08 2.27
N SER A 484 -14.27 -4.24 3.23
CA SER A 484 -13.46 -4.04 4.43
C SER A 484 -14.35 -3.90 5.66
N MET A 485 -13.92 -3.10 6.64
CA MET A 485 -14.57 -2.99 7.95
C MET A 485 -15.97 -2.39 7.90
N GLY A 486 -16.35 -1.67 6.83
CA GLY A 486 -17.72 -1.22 6.62
C GLY A 486 -18.73 -2.37 6.47
N ILE A 487 -18.27 -3.58 6.16
CA ILE A 487 -19.07 -4.81 6.13
C ILE A 487 -18.97 -5.57 7.47
N THR A 488 -17.76 -5.65 8.03
CA THR A 488 -17.48 -6.59 9.12
C THR A 488 -17.77 -6.02 10.50
N GLN A 489 -17.70 -4.70 10.70
CA GLN A 489 -17.88 -4.04 12.00
C GLN A 489 -19.35 -3.68 12.27
N HIS A 490 -20.25 -4.63 12.01
CA HIS A 490 -21.66 -4.56 12.33
C HIS A 490 -22.06 -5.70 13.24
N THR A 491 -23.15 -5.57 13.98
CA THR A 491 -23.76 -6.68 14.72
C THR A 491 -24.16 -7.83 13.80
N THR A 492 -24.47 -7.53 12.55
CA THR A 492 -24.77 -8.45 11.45
C THR A 492 -23.57 -8.74 10.56
N GLY A 493 -22.33 -8.43 10.99
CA GLY A 493 -21.13 -8.54 10.13
C GLY A 493 -20.91 -9.94 9.57
N HIS A 494 -21.22 -10.99 10.34
CA HIS A 494 -21.16 -12.37 9.87
C HIS A 494 -22.16 -12.62 8.71
N ASP A 495 -23.39 -12.14 8.84
CA ASP A 495 -24.42 -12.32 7.82
C ASP A 495 -24.17 -11.46 6.59
N ASN A 496 -23.61 -10.25 6.77
CA ASN A 496 -23.15 -9.42 5.67
C ASN A 496 -22.13 -10.17 4.79
N VAL A 497 -21.12 -10.80 5.41
CA VAL A 497 -20.11 -11.59 4.70
C VAL A 497 -20.70 -12.80 4.00
N ARG A 498 -21.63 -13.52 4.67
CA ARG A 498 -22.33 -14.65 4.05
C ARG A 498 -23.19 -14.24 2.87
N SER A 499 -23.86 -13.08 2.93
CA SER A 499 -24.64 -12.56 1.82
C SER A 499 -23.76 -12.22 0.62
N ILE A 500 -22.55 -11.70 0.84
CA ILE A 500 -21.54 -11.51 -0.23
C ILE A 500 -21.12 -12.87 -0.81
N ALA A 501 -20.86 -13.85 0.04
CA ALA A 501 -20.50 -15.21 -0.39
C ALA A 501 -21.60 -15.85 -1.22
N ASN A 502 -22.85 -15.75 -0.78
CA ASN A 502 -24.01 -16.24 -1.51
C ASN A 502 -24.15 -15.59 -2.89
N LEU A 503 -23.97 -14.26 -2.98
CA LEU A 503 -24.00 -13.55 -4.26
C LEU A 503 -22.93 -14.06 -5.23
N GLN A 504 -21.72 -14.29 -4.74
CA GLN A 504 -20.61 -14.76 -5.56
C GLN A 504 -20.75 -16.23 -5.98
N LEU A 505 -21.28 -17.08 -5.10
CA LEU A 505 -21.61 -18.47 -5.42
C LEU A 505 -22.77 -18.55 -6.42
N LEU A 506 -23.78 -17.71 -6.27
CA LEU A 506 -24.92 -17.62 -7.20
C LEU A 506 -24.48 -17.30 -8.64
N CYS A 507 -23.46 -16.46 -8.79
CA CYS A 507 -22.96 -16.04 -10.10
C CYS A 507 -21.71 -16.81 -10.59
N GLY A 508 -21.33 -17.92 -9.92
CA GLY A 508 -20.19 -18.76 -10.35
C GLY A 508 -18.82 -18.09 -10.24
N ASN A 509 -18.66 -17.09 -9.39
CA ASN A 509 -17.44 -16.26 -9.33
C ASN A 509 -16.33 -16.79 -8.41
N ILE A 510 -16.53 -17.91 -7.72
CA ILE A 510 -15.51 -18.48 -6.84
C ILE A 510 -14.68 -19.51 -7.57
N GLY A 511 -13.36 -19.39 -7.48
CA GLY A 511 -12.40 -20.30 -8.12
C GLY A 511 -12.05 -19.92 -9.56
N ILE A 512 -12.39 -18.71 -9.99
CA ILE A 512 -12.02 -18.18 -11.31
C ILE A 512 -11.14 -16.93 -11.18
N GLU A 513 -10.21 -16.76 -12.10
CA GLU A 513 -9.34 -15.59 -12.16
C GLU A 513 -10.17 -14.32 -12.51
N GLY A 514 -9.98 -13.26 -11.77
CA GLY A 514 -10.74 -12.00 -11.93
C GLY A 514 -12.13 -12.01 -11.31
N GLY A 515 -12.50 -13.09 -10.61
CA GLY A 515 -13.70 -13.17 -9.77
C GLY A 515 -13.38 -13.07 -8.27
N GLY A 516 -14.20 -13.73 -7.46
CA GLY A 516 -13.90 -14.03 -6.05
C GLY A 516 -14.34 -13.01 -5.03
N ILE A 517 -14.03 -13.36 -3.77
CA ILE A 517 -14.33 -12.58 -2.56
C ILE A 517 -13.03 -12.14 -1.92
N ASN A 518 -12.87 -10.83 -1.76
CA ASN A 518 -11.59 -10.23 -1.45
C ASN A 518 -11.69 -9.30 -0.23
N PRO A 519 -11.67 -9.84 1.01
CA PRO A 519 -11.61 -9.04 2.23
C PRO A 519 -10.28 -8.29 2.31
N LEU A 520 -10.35 -6.96 2.41
CA LEU A 520 -9.18 -6.09 2.49
C LEU A 520 -8.74 -5.91 3.94
N ARG A 521 -7.69 -6.64 4.34
CA ARG A 521 -7.16 -6.61 5.71
C ARG A 521 -6.46 -5.29 6.01
N GLY A 522 -6.80 -4.68 7.15
CA GLY A 522 -6.27 -3.37 7.54
C GLY A 522 -4.82 -3.41 7.99
N GLN A 523 -4.46 -4.33 8.89
CA GLN A 523 -3.10 -4.46 9.41
C GLN A 523 -2.28 -5.46 8.62
N SER A 524 -0.95 -5.26 8.60
CA SER A 524 0.00 -6.03 7.78
C SER A 524 0.01 -7.53 8.11
N ASN A 525 -0.14 -7.92 9.37
CA ASN A 525 -0.04 -9.30 9.82
C ASN A 525 -1.29 -9.81 10.57
N VAL A 526 -2.47 -9.28 10.24
CA VAL A 526 -3.71 -9.74 10.91
C VAL A 526 -3.99 -11.21 10.62
N GLN A 527 -3.68 -11.67 9.41
CA GLN A 527 -3.83 -13.08 9.04
C GLN A 527 -2.86 -13.95 9.84
N GLY A 528 -1.57 -13.62 9.84
CA GLY A 528 -0.55 -14.38 10.56
C GLY A 528 -0.77 -14.43 12.07
N ALA A 529 -1.26 -13.36 12.69
CA ALA A 529 -1.64 -13.36 14.11
C ALA A 529 -2.76 -14.38 14.40
N CYS A 530 -3.75 -14.48 13.50
CA CYS A 530 -4.78 -15.51 13.59
C CYS A 530 -4.20 -16.92 13.39
N ASP A 531 -3.36 -17.11 12.36
CA ASP A 531 -2.71 -18.38 12.03
C ASP A 531 -1.84 -18.90 13.20
N MET A 532 -1.19 -17.97 13.92
CA MET A 532 -0.38 -18.27 15.10
C MET A 532 -1.20 -18.48 16.37
N GLY A 533 -2.54 -18.44 16.30
CA GLY A 533 -3.43 -18.74 17.40
C GLY A 533 -3.51 -17.65 18.48
N ALA A 534 -3.26 -16.41 18.14
CA ALA A 534 -3.48 -15.27 19.04
C ALA A 534 -4.97 -14.92 19.19
N LEU A 535 -5.81 -15.95 19.31
CA LEU A 535 -7.27 -15.91 19.43
C LEU A 535 -7.72 -16.78 20.61
N PRO A 536 -8.80 -16.43 21.34
CA PRO A 536 -9.17 -17.15 22.57
C PRO A 536 -9.65 -18.58 22.31
N ASN A 537 -10.18 -18.85 21.14
CA ASN A 537 -10.84 -20.13 20.78
C ASN A 537 -9.99 -21.05 19.89
N CYS A 538 -8.80 -20.60 19.46
CA CYS A 538 -7.96 -21.34 18.52
C CYS A 538 -6.50 -21.41 18.99
N TYR A 539 -5.87 -22.54 18.73
CA TYR A 539 -4.41 -22.72 18.72
C TYR A 539 -3.86 -22.41 17.32
N PRO A 540 -2.54 -22.39 17.12
CA PRO A 540 -1.94 -22.25 15.78
C PRO A 540 -2.55 -23.19 14.76
N GLY A 541 -2.77 -22.69 13.52
CA GLY A 541 -3.44 -23.42 12.46
C GLY A 541 -4.95 -23.63 12.68
N TYR A 542 -5.60 -22.72 13.42
CA TYR A 542 -7.03 -22.73 13.71
C TYR A 542 -7.52 -23.98 14.45
N GLN A 543 -6.65 -24.72 15.11
CA GLN A 543 -7.01 -25.87 15.92
C GLN A 543 -7.89 -25.43 17.10
N LYS A 544 -9.11 -25.96 17.22
CA LYS A 544 -10.05 -25.57 18.29
C LYS A 544 -9.52 -25.98 19.66
N CYS A 545 -9.57 -25.10 20.64
CA CYS A 545 -9.10 -25.34 22.01
C CYS A 545 -9.80 -26.49 22.74
N ILE A 546 -10.94 -26.97 22.25
CA ILE A 546 -11.79 -28.00 22.86
C ILE A 546 -11.70 -29.37 22.18
N THR A 547 -10.83 -29.55 21.19
CA THR A 547 -10.72 -30.82 20.45
C THR A 547 -9.80 -31.81 21.19
N ARG A 548 -10.32 -33.00 21.59
CA ARG A 548 -9.53 -34.04 22.27
C ARG A 548 -8.30 -34.52 21.48
N LEU A 549 -8.40 -34.56 20.17
CA LEU A 549 -7.30 -34.97 19.29
C LEU A 549 -6.14 -34.00 19.39
N PHE A 550 -6.42 -32.72 19.44
CA PHE A 550 -5.39 -31.67 19.55
C PHE A 550 -4.71 -31.67 20.92
N VAL A 551 -5.42 -32.05 21.98
CA VAL A 551 -4.84 -32.25 23.32
C VAL A 551 -3.67 -33.23 23.27
N ARG A 552 -3.79 -34.31 22.50
CA ARG A 552 -2.76 -35.35 22.38
C ARG A 552 -1.55 -34.80 21.61
N ASN A 553 -1.75 -34.02 20.55
CA ASN A 553 -0.69 -33.45 19.74
C ASN A 553 0.01 -32.28 20.43
N SER A 554 -0.70 -31.45 21.18
CA SER A 554 -0.12 -30.31 21.90
C SER A 554 0.77 -30.71 23.07
N ARG A 555 0.64 -31.95 23.61
CA ARG A 555 1.59 -32.50 24.59
C ARG A 555 3.00 -32.66 24.01
N LEU A 556 3.10 -32.97 22.72
CA LEU A 556 4.38 -33.10 22.02
C LEU A 556 5.07 -31.74 21.85
N SER A 557 4.29 -30.65 21.83
CA SER A 557 4.81 -29.27 21.72
C SER A 557 5.04 -28.57 23.07
N GLY A 558 4.90 -29.28 24.20
CA GLY A 558 5.22 -28.77 25.54
C GLY A 558 4.14 -27.91 26.21
N MET A 559 2.90 -27.95 25.75
CA MET A 559 1.78 -27.28 26.41
C MET A 559 1.22 -28.11 27.58
N ARG A 560 0.87 -27.47 28.70
CA ARG A 560 0.26 -28.14 29.87
C ARG A 560 -1.20 -28.53 29.62
N ARG A 561 -1.64 -29.63 30.19
CA ARG A 561 -2.97 -30.24 30.03
C ARG A 561 -4.14 -29.33 30.41
N THR A 562 -3.92 -28.41 31.35
CA THR A 562 -4.95 -27.55 31.95
C THR A 562 -5.52 -26.49 31.02
N TYR A 563 -4.80 -26.16 29.94
CA TYR A 563 -5.23 -25.10 29.00
C TYR A 563 -6.25 -25.52 27.96
N LEU A 564 -6.55 -26.81 27.95
CA LEU A 564 -7.21 -27.44 26.81
C LEU A 564 -8.72 -27.57 27.00
N LEU A 565 -9.23 -27.24 28.19
CA LEU A 565 -10.64 -27.47 28.57
C LEU A 565 -11.44 -26.19 28.81
N SER A 566 -10.80 -25.02 28.86
CA SER A 566 -11.52 -23.75 29.07
C SER A 566 -11.48 -22.89 27.81
N LYS A 567 -12.63 -22.38 27.41
CA LYS A 567 -12.71 -21.27 26.44
C LYS A 567 -12.23 -20.00 27.13
N GLY A 568 -11.53 -19.14 26.41
CA GLY A 568 -11.27 -17.76 26.87
C GLY A 568 -12.58 -17.00 27.08
N LEU A 569 -12.53 -15.94 27.86
CA LEU A 569 -13.66 -15.02 27.95
C LEU A 569 -13.89 -14.34 26.60
N PRO A 570 -15.15 -14.06 26.20
CA PRO A 570 -15.48 -13.42 24.93
C PRO A 570 -14.90 -12.02 24.76
#